data_cad29c962826d2a6c06201dc526c3c17
#
_entry.id   cad29c962826d2a6c06201dc526c3c17
#
_cell.length_a   1.000
_cell.length_b   1.000
_cell.length_c   1.000
_cell.angle_alpha   90.00
_cell.angle_beta   90.00
_cell.angle_gamma   90.00
#
_symmetry.space_group_name_H-M   'P 1'
#
loop_
_entity.id
_entity.type
_entity.pdbx_description
1 polymer ?
#
loop_
_entity_poly.entity_id
_entity_poly.type
_entity_poly.pdbx_seq_one_letter_code
_entity_poly.pdbx_strand_id
1 'polypeptide(L)'
;MATQSPFSFLNGLLERVVSGPQLPSWLVHEVQQRTVLFLNHVLMQEKAAMERLVRQKGRVARVHWRSYTMALVITPAGLLDLAEAGAVPDLQLEVTDTSPLALAQAALRGDKPAIRIEGDVQLAADINWLVDNVQWDIEEDLARVIGDAPAHTVSQVA
;
A
#
# COMPACT_ATOMS: atom_id res chain seq x y z
N MET A 1 -22.05 -13.54 -26.85
CA MET A 1 -20.65 -13.66 -26.58
C MET A 1 -20.17 -12.48 -25.73
N ALA A 2 -19.89 -12.73 -24.53
CA ALA A 2 -19.45 -11.64 -23.67
C ALA A 2 -18.02 -11.27 -24.01
N THR A 3 -17.85 -10.12 -24.57
CA THR A 3 -16.54 -9.54 -24.69
C THR A 3 -16.09 -9.09 -23.31
N GLN A 4 -15.57 -10.02 -22.57
CA GLN A 4 -14.97 -9.63 -21.30
C GLN A 4 -13.68 -8.91 -21.60
N SER A 5 -13.59 -7.68 -21.12
CA SER A 5 -12.34 -6.96 -21.22
C SER A 5 -11.27 -7.67 -20.40
N PRO A 6 -9.98 -7.57 -20.76
CA PRO A 6 -8.91 -8.12 -19.94
C PRO A 6 -8.93 -7.61 -18.50
N PHE A 7 -9.46 -6.41 -18.31
CA PHE A 7 -9.57 -5.80 -16.99
C PHE A 7 -10.58 -6.50 -16.09
N SER A 8 -11.68 -7.03 -16.67
CA SER A 8 -12.64 -7.81 -15.88
C SER A 8 -12.03 -9.09 -15.36
N PHE A 9 -11.22 -9.74 -16.16
CA PHE A 9 -10.52 -10.96 -15.76
C PHE A 9 -9.51 -10.66 -14.64
N LEU A 10 -8.71 -9.59 -14.81
CA LEU A 10 -7.75 -9.17 -13.79
C LEU A 10 -8.43 -8.81 -12.48
N ASN A 11 -9.55 -8.09 -12.55
CA ASN A 11 -10.29 -7.74 -11.36
C ASN A 11 -10.79 -9.00 -10.62
N GLY A 12 -11.28 -9.96 -11.35
CA GLY A 12 -11.71 -11.25 -10.76
C GLY A 12 -10.56 -11.98 -10.09
N LEU A 13 -9.38 -12.00 -10.71
CA LEU A 13 -8.20 -12.61 -10.13
C LEU A 13 -7.76 -11.89 -8.86
N LEU A 14 -7.70 -10.56 -8.92
CA LEU A 14 -7.32 -9.75 -7.77
C LEU A 14 -8.28 -9.94 -6.60
N GLU A 15 -9.58 -10.01 -6.89
CA GLU A 15 -10.57 -10.25 -5.84
C GLU A 15 -10.40 -11.64 -5.23
N ARG A 16 -10.08 -12.64 -6.01
CA ARG A 16 -9.81 -13.99 -5.50
C ARG A 16 -8.60 -14.01 -4.60
N VAL A 17 -7.55 -13.27 -4.97
CA VAL A 17 -6.33 -13.18 -4.16
C VAL A 17 -6.60 -12.46 -2.86
N VAL A 18 -7.32 -11.33 -2.91
CA VAL A 18 -7.55 -10.47 -1.74
C VAL A 18 -8.66 -11.02 -0.84
N SER A 19 -9.71 -11.58 -1.43
CA SER A 19 -10.89 -12.07 -0.69
C SER A 19 -10.86 -13.57 -0.48
N GLY A 20 -9.88 -14.26 -1.06
CA GLY A 20 -9.77 -15.71 -0.94
C GLY A 20 -9.58 -16.11 0.51
N PRO A 21 -10.20 -17.24 0.91
CA PRO A 21 -10.21 -17.62 2.31
C PRO A 21 -8.84 -17.97 2.87
N GLN A 22 -7.85 -18.25 2.05
CA GLN A 22 -6.57 -18.69 2.59
C GLN A 22 -5.40 -18.47 1.65
N LEU A 23 -4.84 -17.28 1.73
CA LEU A 23 -3.50 -17.12 1.20
C LEU A 23 -2.51 -17.74 2.19
N PRO A 24 -1.49 -18.46 1.72
CA PRO A 24 -0.44 -18.94 2.61
C PRO A 24 0.19 -17.78 3.38
N SER A 25 0.50 -18.02 4.64
CA SER A 25 1.08 -16.96 5.50
C SER A 25 2.41 -16.43 4.94
N TRP A 26 3.21 -17.30 4.32
CA TRP A 26 4.47 -16.86 3.73
C TRP A 26 4.25 -15.88 2.56
N LEU A 27 3.20 -16.09 1.78
CA LEU A 27 2.87 -15.20 0.67
C LEU A 27 2.37 -13.85 1.18
N VAL A 28 1.51 -13.86 2.18
CA VAL A 28 1.03 -12.63 2.81
C VAL A 28 2.20 -11.82 3.36
N HIS A 29 3.12 -12.49 4.05
CA HIS A 29 4.30 -11.83 4.61
C HIS A 29 5.19 -11.25 3.52
N GLU A 30 5.40 -11.99 2.44
CA GLU A 30 6.19 -11.53 1.29
C GLU A 30 5.58 -10.27 0.66
N VAL A 31 4.27 -10.28 0.46
CA VAL A 31 3.57 -9.11 -0.10
C VAL A 31 3.70 -7.91 0.84
N GLN A 32 3.57 -8.14 2.14
CA GLN A 32 3.71 -7.06 3.12
C GLN A 32 5.12 -6.47 3.12
N GLN A 33 6.15 -7.32 3.06
CA GLN A 33 7.52 -6.84 3.01
C GLN A 33 7.81 -6.05 1.75
N ARG A 34 7.33 -6.51 0.61
CA ARG A 34 7.49 -5.79 -0.65
C ARG A 34 6.76 -4.45 -0.63
N THR A 35 5.60 -4.41 -0.01
CA THR A 35 4.86 -3.15 0.17
C THR A 35 5.66 -2.16 1.00
N VAL A 36 6.26 -2.63 2.10
CA VAL A 36 7.11 -1.78 2.93
C VAL A 36 8.32 -1.26 2.15
N LEU A 37 8.97 -2.12 1.37
CA LEU A 37 10.10 -1.70 0.55
C LEU A 37 9.70 -0.63 -0.47
N PHE A 38 8.53 -0.80 -1.09
CA PHE A 38 8.00 0.19 -2.03
C PHE A 38 7.75 1.53 -1.34
N LEU A 39 7.06 1.50 -0.20
CA LEU A 39 6.75 2.72 0.54
C LEU A 39 8.03 3.43 0.99
N ASN A 40 9.01 2.68 1.47
CA ASN A 40 10.27 3.25 1.91
C ASN A 40 11.08 3.83 0.75
N HIS A 41 11.01 3.18 -0.41
CA HIS A 41 11.67 3.71 -1.60
C HIS A 41 11.12 5.09 -1.97
N VAL A 42 9.80 5.25 -1.92
CA VAL A 42 9.17 6.53 -2.20
C VAL A 42 9.51 7.55 -1.11
N LEU A 43 9.45 7.15 0.15
CA LEU A 43 9.75 8.05 1.27
C LEU A 43 11.19 8.55 1.24
N MET A 44 12.13 7.70 0.86
CA MET A 44 13.54 8.11 0.79
C MET A 44 13.80 9.19 -0.26
N GLN A 45 12.90 9.34 -1.22
CA GLN A 45 13.00 10.41 -2.22
C GLN A 45 12.45 11.74 -1.72
N GLU A 46 11.74 11.73 -0.59
CA GLU A 46 11.08 12.90 -0.04
C GLU A 46 11.58 13.18 1.37
N LYS A 47 12.60 14.02 1.48
CA LYS A 47 13.20 14.34 2.77
C LYS A 47 12.19 14.92 3.77
N ALA A 48 11.29 15.77 3.29
CA ALA A 48 10.27 16.37 4.14
C ALA A 48 9.33 15.31 4.73
N ALA A 49 9.03 14.25 3.97
CA ALA A 49 8.22 13.14 4.45
C ALA A 49 8.92 12.38 5.58
N MET A 50 10.20 12.08 5.39
CA MET A 50 10.99 11.42 6.42
C MET A 50 11.08 12.23 7.70
N GLU A 51 11.30 13.55 7.57
CA GLU A 51 11.39 14.45 8.72
C GLU A 51 10.08 14.47 9.51
N ARG A 52 8.94 14.43 8.83
CA ARG A 52 7.64 14.36 9.51
C ARG A 52 7.48 13.04 10.25
N LEU A 53 7.84 11.94 9.62
CA LEU A 53 7.69 10.62 10.22
C LEU A 53 8.62 10.41 11.42
N VAL A 54 9.83 10.99 11.39
CA VAL A 54 10.74 10.88 12.53
C VAL A 54 10.08 11.37 13.83
N ARG A 55 9.24 12.40 13.74
CA ARG A 55 8.51 12.90 14.89
C ARG A 55 7.49 11.91 15.44
N GLN A 56 7.12 10.93 14.64
CA GLN A 56 6.15 9.90 15.00
C GLN A 56 6.80 8.53 15.21
N LYS A 57 8.09 8.50 15.45
CA LYS A 57 8.85 7.24 15.62
C LYS A 57 8.22 6.37 16.71
N GLY A 58 8.16 5.07 16.45
CA GLY A 58 7.57 4.11 17.38
C GLY A 58 6.05 3.99 17.30
N ARG A 59 5.37 4.89 16.61
CA ARG A 59 3.92 4.81 16.44
C ARG A 59 3.55 3.74 15.44
N VAL A 60 2.40 3.13 15.66
CA VAL A 60 1.89 2.04 14.83
C VAL A 60 0.64 2.49 14.09
N ALA A 61 0.65 2.29 12.78
CA ALA A 61 -0.51 2.54 11.92
C ALA A 61 -0.99 1.20 11.36
N ARG A 62 -2.29 0.94 11.50
CA ARG A 62 -2.89 -0.26 10.95
C ARG A 62 -3.71 0.11 9.72
N VAL A 63 -3.44 -0.57 8.62
CA VAL A 63 -4.13 -0.35 7.35
C VAL A 63 -5.07 -1.52 7.10
N HIS A 64 -6.33 -1.19 6.84
CA HIS A 64 -7.37 -2.17 6.48
C HIS A 64 -7.83 -1.92 5.06
N TRP A 65 -7.93 -2.99 4.30
CA TRP A 65 -8.56 -2.98 3.00
C TRP A 65 -9.27 -4.31 2.80
N ARG A 66 -10.60 -4.30 2.80
CA ARG A 66 -11.42 -5.49 2.74
C ARG A 66 -11.06 -6.42 3.92
N SER A 67 -10.67 -7.65 3.65
CA SER A 67 -10.21 -8.59 4.69
C SER A 67 -8.72 -8.48 4.98
N TYR A 68 -8.00 -7.67 4.22
CA TYR A 68 -6.55 -7.52 4.35
C TYR A 68 -6.22 -6.47 5.41
N THR A 69 -5.30 -6.83 6.29
CA THR A 69 -4.85 -5.93 7.36
C THR A 69 -3.33 -5.97 7.43
N MET A 70 -2.72 -4.80 7.54
CA MET A 70 -1.29 -4.67 7.70
C MET A 70 -0.99 -3.62 8.77
N ALA A 71 -0.10 -3.94 9.70
CA ALA A 71 0.32 -3.00 10.73
C ALA A 71 1.75 -2.55 10.45
N LEU A 72 1.96 -1.24 10.47
CA LEU A 72 3.25 -0.63 10.19
C LEU A 72 3.72 0.17 11.40
N VAL A 73 5.01 0.08 11.71
CA VAL A 73 5.64 0.90 12.74
C VAL A 73 6.55 1.92 12.07
N ILE A 74 6.58 3.12 12.62
CA ILE A 74 7.45 4.19 12.11
C ILE A 74 8.82 4.04 12.75
N THR A 75 9.86 3.91 11.93
CA THR A 75 11.22 3.73 12.40
C THR A 75 11.84 5.04 12.86
N PRO A 76 12.93 4.99 13.65
CA PRO A 76 13.64 6.20 14.03
C PRO A 76 14.23 6.99 12.87
N ALA A 77 14.39 6.35 11.71
CA ALA A 77 14.90 7.01 10.51
C ALA A 77 13.80 7.74 9.73
N GLY A 78 12.53 7.61 10.12
CA GLY A 78 11.42 8.20 9.37
C GLY A 78 10.96 7.32 8.20
N LEU A 79 11.19 6.03 8.31
CA LEU A 79 10.73 5.03 7.35
C LEU A 79 9.68 4.14 8.00
N LEU A 80 9.28 3.11 7.31
CA LEU A 80 8.27 2.18 7.79
C LEU A 80 8.84 0.77 7.91
N ASP A 81 8.30 0.02 8.85
CA ASP A 81 8.60 -1.40 9.00
C ASP A 81 7.32 -2.13 9.41
N LEU A 82 7.31 -3.44 9.27
CA LEU A 82 6.18 -4.23 9.74
C LEU A 82 6.18 -4.22 11.27
N ALA A 83 5.01 -3.95 11.86
CA ALA A 83 4.87 -3.98 13.30
C ALA A 83 4.84 -5.42 13.81
N GLU A 84 5.22 -5.61 15.07
CA GLU A 84 5.15 -6.91 15.71
C GLU A 84 3.70 -7.37 15.84
N ALA A 85 3.51 -8.69 15.84
CA ALA A 85 2.19 -9.27 16.03
C ALA A 85 1.63 -8.83 17.39
N GLY A 86 0.40 -8.36 17.39
CA GLY A 86 -0.26 -7.89 18.61
C GLY A 86 0.04 -6.45 18.99
N ALA A 87 0.81 -5.72 18.19
CA ALA A 87 1.05 -4.30 18.45
C ALA A 87 -0.26 -3.52 18.44
N VAL A 88 -0.43 -2.65 19.43
CA VAL A 88 -1.62 -1.81 19.53
C VAL A 88 -1.48 -0.63 18.58
N PRO A 89 -2.42 -0.40 17.65
CA PRO A 89 -2.31 0.70 16.71
C PRO A 89 -2.62 2.03 17.37
N ASP A 90 -1.82 3.03 17.04
CA ASP A 90 -2.08 4.43 17.39
C ASP A 90 -3.00 5.10 16.38
N LEU A 91 -3.04 4.56 15.16
CA LEU A 91 -3.84 5.09 14.07
C LEU A 91 -4.40 3.92 13.26
N GLN A 92 -5.63 4.07 12.81
CA GLN A 92 -6.26 3.11 11.89
C GLN A 92 -6.61 3.81 10.60
N LEU A 93 -6.19 3.19 9.50
CA LEU A 93 -6.45 3.65 8.14
C LEU A 93 -7.32 2.60 7.47
N GLU A 94 -8.45 3.02 6.93
CA GLU A 94 -9.33 2.13 6.18
C GLU A 94 -9.45 2.64 4.75
N VAL A 95 -9.05 1.81 3.79
CA VAL A 95 -9.25 2.10 2.38
C VAL A 95 -10.69 1.77 2.04
N THR A 96 -11.46 2.79 1.70
CA THR A 96 -12.91 2.64 1.51
C THR A 96 -13.28 2.16 0.12
N ASP A 97 -12.37 2.27 -0.84
CA ASP A 97 -12.61 1.76 -2.19
C ASP A 97 -12.46 0.24 -2.18
N THR A 98 -13.51 -0.47 -2.55
CA THR A 98 -13.56 -1.92 -2.44
C THR A 98 -13.09 -2.66 -3.68
N SER A 99 -12.99 -1.99 -4.84
CA SER A 99 -12.60 -2.63 -6.08
C SER A 99 -11.08 -2.57 -6.26
N PRO A 100 -10.38 -3.72 -6.36
CA PRO A 100 -8.95 -3.72 -6.64
C PRO A 100 -8.58 -3.03 -7.95
N LEU A 101 -9.41 -3.22 -8.98
CA LEU A 101 -9.17 -2.61 -10.28
C LEU A 101 -9.34 -1.08 -10.20
N ALA A 102 -10.36 -0.61 -9.51
CA ALA A 102 -10.58 0.83 -9.34
C ALA A 102 -9.43 1.49 -8.61
N LEU A 103 -8.89 0.84 -7.57
CA LEU A 103 -7.71 1.33 -6.86
C LEU A 103 -6.48 1.39 -7.76
N ALA A 104 -6.25 0.34 -8.55
CA ALA A 104 -5.12 0.30 -9.46
C ALA A 104 -5.24 1.40 -10.53
N GLN A 105 -6.41 1.59 -11.10
CA GLN A 105 -6.63 2.63 -12.10
C GLN A 105 -6.47 4.02 -11.51
N ALA A 106 -6.98 4.26 -10.32
CA ALA A 106 -6.83 5.54 -9.64
C ALA A 106 -5.35 5.83 -9.36
N ALA A 107 -4.60 4.83 -8.91
CA ALA A 107 -3.18 4.96 -8.66
C ALA A 107 -2.41 5.31 -9.94
N LEU A 108 -2.73 4.65 -11.04
CA LEU A 108 -2.07 4.94 -12.33
C LEU A 108 -2.38 6.34 -12.84
N ARG A 109 -3.57 6.86 -12.55
CA ARG A 109 -3.93 8.23 -12.90
C ARG A 109 -3.36 9.27 -11.95
N GLY A 110 -2.73 8.84 -10.86
CA GLY A 110 -2.24 9.73 -9.82
C GLY A 110 -3.32 10.21 -8.85
N ASP A 111 -4.50 9.60 -8.90
CA ASP A 111 -5.57 9.92 -7.97
C ASP A 111 -5.27 9.34 -6.59
N LYS A 112 -5.72 10.04 -5.56
CA LYS A 112 -5.55 9.58 -4.19
C LYS A 112 -6.62 8.56 -3.84
N PRO A 113 -6.27 7.48 -3.12
CA PRO A 113 -7.28 6.54 -2.65
C PRO A 113 -8.17 7.21 -1.60
N ALA A 114 -9.43 6.79 -1.54
CA ALA A 114 -10.34 7.22 -0.50
C ALA A 114 -9.98 6.46 0.79
N ILE A 115 -9.56 7.19 1.81
CA ILE A 115 -9.08 6.62 3.08
C ILE A 115 -9.84 7.26 4.23
N ARG A 116 -10.32 6.41 5.14
CA ARG A 116 -10.83 6.88 6.43
C ARG A 116 -9.73 6.73 7.46
N ILE A 117 -9.50 7.78 8.24
CA ILE A 117 -8.42 7.81 9.23
C ILE A 117 -9.02 8.05 10.61
N GLU A 118 -8.69 7.19 11.58
CA GLU A 118 -9.14 7.31 12.96
C GLU A 118 -7.96 7.04 13.90
N GLY A 119 -7.86 7.82 14.97
CA GLY A 119 -6.84 7.63 16.00
C GLY A 119 -6.13 8.91 16.36
N ASP A 120 -4.81 8.82 16.59
CA ASP A 120 -4.00 9.95 17.02
C ASP A 120 -4.06 11.08 16.00
N VAL A 121 -4.40 12.28 16.48
CA VAL A 121 -4.64 13.44 15.62
C VAL A 121 -3.36 13.91 14.92
N GLN A 122 -2.24 13.92 15.64
CA GLN A 122 -0.97 14.37 15.06
C GLN A 122 -0.45 13.39 14.02
N LEU A 123 -0.53 12.10 14.32
CA LEU A 123 -0.14 11.06 13.37
C LEU A 123 -1.06 11.10 12.14
N ALA A 124 -2.36 11.29 12.36
CA ALA A 124 -3.31 11.42 11.26
C ALA A 124 -2.97 12.60 10.36
N ALA A 125 -2.60 13.74 10.94
CA ALA A 125 -2.23 14.91 10.17
C ALA A 125 -0.96 14.67 9.34
N ASP A 126 0.04 14.01 9.91
CA ASP A 126 1.27 13.69 9.18
C ASP A 126 1.03 12.69 8.05
N ILE A 127 0.19 11.68 8.29
CA ILE A 127 -0.16 10.71 7.24
C ILE A 127 -0.96 11.39 6.12
N ASN A 128 -1.91 12.24 6.46
CA ASN A 128 -2.63 13.02 5.45
C ASN A 128 -1.69 13.88 4.61
N TRP A 129 -0.73 14.51 5.26
CA TRP A 129 0.25 15.29 4.54
C TRP A 129 1.05 14.44 3.55
N LEU A 130 1.44 13.22 3.95
CA LEU A 130 2.15 12.29 3.07
C LEU A 130 1.30 11.92 1.86
N VAL A 131 0.03 11.59 2.08
CA VAL A 131 -0.87 11.23 1.00
C VAL A 131 -1.04 12.38 0.01
N ASP A 132 -1.08 13.61 0.53
CA ASP A 132 -1.30 14.79 -0.29
C ASP A 132 -0.06 15.30 -1.03
N ASN A 133 1.11 15.09 -0.47
CA ASN A 133 2.32 15.76 -0.94
C ASN A 133 3.37 14.84 -1.53
N VAL A 134 3.35 13.56 -1.20
CA VAL A 134 4.31 12.61 -1.76
C VAL A 134 3.86 12.20 -3.16
N GLN A 135 4.78 12.26 -4.10
CA GLN A 135 4.51 11.84 -5.48
C GLN A 135 4.77 10.34 -5.60
N TRP A 136 3.73 9.63 -5.96
CA TRP A 136 3.79 8.19 -6.09
C TRP A 136 3.92 7.83 -7.57
N ASP A 137 5.13 7.47 -7.99
CA ASP A 137 5.36 6.94 -9.33
C ASP A 137 5.07 5.43 -9.28
N ILE A 138 3.79 5.10 -9.39
CA ILE A 138 3.31 3.75 -9.16
C ILE A 138 3.86 2.78 -10.22
N GLU A 139 3.90 3.20 -11.47
CA GLU A 139 4.30 2.31 -12.55
C GLU A 139 5.75 1.87 -12.41
N GLU A 140 6.66 2.80 -12.24
CA GLU A 140 8.09 2.49 -12.11
C GLU A 140 8.38 1.76 -10.80
N ASP A 141 7.81 2.25 -9.71
CA ASP A 141 8.08 1.69 -8.39
C ASP A 141 7.44 0.30 -8.22
N LEU A 142 6.29 0.08 -8.83
CA LEU A 142 5.67 -1.23 -8.84
C LEU A 142 6.53 -2.27 -9.56
N ALA A 143 7.14 -1.87 -10.67
CA ALA A 143 8.06 -2.74 -11.40
C ALA A 143 9.23 -3.18 -10.52
N ARG A 144 9.76 -2.28 -9.69
CA ARG A 144 10.85 -2.60 -8.77
C ARG A 144 10.40 -3.54 -7.65
N VAL A 145 9.19 -3.36 -7.13
CA VAL A 145 8.66 -4.18 -6.04
C VAL A 145 8.37 -5.61 -6.51
N ILE A 146 7.75 -5.74 -7.69
CA ILE A 146 7.40 -7.04 -8.24
C ILE A 146 8.65 -7.73 -8.81
N GLY A 147 9.61 -6.97 -9.28
CA GLY A 147 10.80 -7.45 -9.98
C GLY A 147 10.66 -7.22 -11.47
N ASP A 148 11.80 -7.18 -12.16
CA ASP A 148 11.82 -6.83 -13.57
C ASP A 148 11.16 -7.88 -14.46
N ALA A 149 11.32 -9.15 -14.13
CA ALA A 149 10.83 -10.23 -14.98
C ALA A 149 9.31 -10.24 -15.13
N PRO A 150 8.51 -10.17 -14.06
CA PRO A 150 7.04 -10.09 -14.20
C PRO A 150 6.58 -8.83 -14.92
N ALA A 151 7.16 -7.68 -14.59
CA ALA A 151 6.80 -6.41 -15.22
C ALA A 151 7.15 -6.42 -16.70
N HIS A 152 8.30 -6.95 -17.04
CA HIS A 152 8.77 -7.06 -18.41
C HIS A 152 7.88 -8.01 -19.22
N THR A 153 7.49 -9.12 -18.63
CA THR A 153 6.60 -10.09 -19.25
C THR A 153 5.23 -9.47 -19.53
N VAL A 154 4.69 -8.73 -18.58
CA VAL A 154 3.41 -8.03 -18.76
C VAL A 154 3.51 -6.99 -19.88
N SER A 155 4.61 -6.26 -19.93
CA SER A 155 4.86 -5.28 -20.98
C SER A 155 4.94 -5.92 -22.35
N GLN A 156 5.53 -7.09 -22.47
CA GLN A 156 5.64 -7.80 -23.74
C GLN A 156 4.32 -8.40 -24.21
N VAL A 157 3.46 -8.80 -23.28
CA VAL A 157 2.15 -9.36 -23.61
C VAL A 157 1.17 -8.27 -24.05
N ALA A 158 1.35 -7.07 -23.53
CA ALA A 158 0.53 -5.95 -23.96
C ALA A 158 0.95 -5.51 -25.36
#